data_20f00a9cd11132f865eb0e6b4bd4f83f
#
_entry.id   20f00a9cd11132f865eb0e6b4bd4f83f
#
_cell.length_a   1.000
_cell.length_b   1.000
_cell.length_c   1.000
_cell.angle_alpha   90.00
_cell.angle_beta   90.00
_cell.angle_gamma   90.00
#
_symmetry.space_group_name_H-M   'P 1'
#
loop_
_entity.id
_entity.type
_entity.pdbx_description
1 polymer ?
#
loop_
_entity_poly.entity_id
_entity_poly.type
_entity_poly.pdbx_seq_one_letter_code
_entity_poly.pdbx_strand_id
1 'polypeptide(L)'
;MGGGEKRIQKQHESGKLTARERIEKLLDKDSFIEIDAFVEHRSNQFGMQETKVPSEGVITGYGTIDGRLVFIFAQDFTTIGGSLGEMHAAKICKVMDMAAKMGAPFIGLNDSGGARIQEGVDALKGFGDIFYRNTLSSGVIPQLSVILGPCAGGAVYSPALTDFVFMVSGISKMFITGPQVIKAVTGEEVSDEELGGAAAHNQRSGVAHFISQNEQECFDQIKKLLSYIPSNNLEDPPYKPTTDNPTRTVPELDTIVPADPNKPYDIKDVIKHIVDDADFFEVQPLYAPNLIIGFARLAGHSVGILANQPKHLAGCLDINASDKAARFIRFCDAFNIPLVTFTDTPGYLPGVNQEHGGIIRHGAKLLYAYSEATVPKLTVITRKAYGGAYIAMCSRHLGADQVFAWPTAEIAVMGPDGAANIIFKKEIEASEDPINIRKQKIEEYRDNFANPYQAAARGYIDDIIVPSTTRAKLTSALEMLMSKSEKRPAKKHGNIPV
;
A
#
# COMPACT_ATOMS: atom_id res chain seq x y z
N MET A 1 -11.67 -25.53 -24.79
CA MET A 1 -12.67 -25.26 -23.76
C MET A 1 -12.70 -23.76 -23.57
N GLY A 2 -13.40 -23.19 -22.64
CA GLY A 2 -13.67 -21.76 -22.60
C GLY A 2 -14.66 -21.34 -23.70
N GLY A 3 -14.54 -20.14 -24.24
CA GLY A 3 -15.41 -19.64 -25.28
C GLY A 3 -15.18 -20.18 -26.70
N GLY A 4 -14.28 -21.18 -26.85
CA GLY A 4 -13.89 -21.80 -28.12
C GLY A 4 -12.70 -21.13 -28.81
N GLU A 5 -12.09 -21.84 -29.77
CA GLU A 5 -10.81 -21.45 -30.39
C GLU A 5 -10.78 -20.00 -30.91
N LYS A 6 -11.84 -19.58 -31.63
CA LYS A 6 -11.90 -18.21 -32.19
C LYS A 6 -11.83 -17.11 -31.13
N ARG A 7 -12.48 -17.33 -29.96
CA ARG A 7 -12.47 -16.33 -28.88
C ARG A 7 -11.14 -16.35 -28.12
N ILE A 8 -10.54 -17.54 -27.94
CA ILE A 8 -9.20 -17.70 -27.36
C ILE A 8 -8.17 -17.03 -28.26
N GLN A 9 -8.21 -17.24 -29.56
CA GLN A 9 -7.31 -16.59 -30.51
C GLN A 9 -7.44 -15.05 -30.42
N LYS A 10 -8.66 -14.53 -30.38
CA LYS A 10 -8.90 -13.07 -30.21
C LYS A 10 -8.36 -12.53 -28.89
N GLN A 11 -8.45 -13.32 -27.80
CA GLN A 11 -7.84 -12.99 -26.50
C GLN A 11 -6.32 -12.83 -26.62
N HIS A 12 -5.66 -13.79 -27.27
CA HIS A 12 -4.20 -13.75 -27.51
C HIS A 12 -3.81 -12.58 -28.46
N GLU A 13 -4.55 -12.34 -29.51
CA GLU A 13 -4.33 -11.20 -30.42
C GLU A 13 -4.42 -9.84 -29.71
N SER A 14 -5.20 -9.76 -28.61
CA SER A 14 -5.25 -8.56 -27.74
C SER A 14 -4.12 -8.50 -26.71
N GLY A 15 -3.14 -9.39 -26.77
CA GLY A 15 -2.01 -9.44 -25.84
C GLY A 15 -2.33 -10.02 -24.46
N LYS A 16 -3.46 -10.73 -24.32
CA LYS A 16 -3.94 -11.28 -23.05
C LYS A 16 -3.86 -12.80 -23.04
N LEU A 17 -3.53 -13.36 -21.88
CA LEU A 17 -3.62 -14.78 -21.60
C LEU A 17 -5.08 -15.18 -21.31
N THR A 18 -5.40 -16.46 -21.47
CA THR A 18 -6.66 -17.05 -20.99
C THR A 18 -6.66 -17.24 -19.47
N ALA A 19 -7.83 -17.42 -18.87
CA ALA A 19 -7.96 -17.65 -17.42
C ALA A 19 -7.11 -18.86 -16.93
N ARG A 20 -7.06 -19.95 -17.70
CA ARG A 20 -6.27 -21.15 -17.34
C ARG A 20 -4.77 -20.90 -17.46
N GLU A 21 -4.30 -20.29 -18.53
CA GLU A 21 -2.90 -19.93 -18.70
C GLU A 21 -2.39 -19.01 -17.60
N ARG A 22 -3.23 -18.06 -17.15
CA ARG A 22 -2.93 -17.18 -16.01
C ARG A 22 -2.72 -17.96 -14.72
N ILE A 23 -3.61 -18.91 -14.42
CA ILE A 23 -3.50 -19.80 -13.24
C ILE A 23 -2.22 -20.63 -13.32
N GLU A 24 -1.96 -21.29 -14.46
CA GLU A 24 -0.78 -22.12 -14.67
C GLU A 24 0.54 -21.36 -14.54
N LYS A 25 0.58 -20.07 -14.95
CA LYS A 25 1.78 -19.24 -14.84
C LYS A 25 1.98 -18.66 -13.42
N LEU A 26 0.90 -18.39 -12.70
CA LEU A 26 0.98 -17.82 -11.37
C LEU A 26 1.30 -18.87 -10.31
N LEU A 27 0.64 -20.03 -10.35
CA LEU A 27 0.80 -21.08 -9.36
C LEU A 27 2.03 -21.96 -9.64
N ASP A 28 2.46 -22.69 -8.62
CA ASP A 28 3.48 -23.73 -8.75
C ASP A 28 3.01 -24.81 -9.73
N LYS A 29 3.95 -25.34 -10.48
CA LYS A 29 3.67 -26.34 -11.49
C LYS A 29 2.88 -27.53 -10.91
N ASP A 30 1.81 -27.93 -11.59
CA ASP A 30 0.95 -29.07 -11.27
C ASP A 30 0.25 -28.98 -9.89
N SER A 31 0.24 -27.81 -9.23
CA SER A 31 -0.37 -27.62 -7.92
C SER A 31 -1.86 -27.27 -7.96
N PHE A 32 -2.38 -26.82 -9.10
CA PHE A 32 -3.75 -26.33 -9.20
C PHE A 32 -4.80 -27.44 -9.14
N ILE A 33 -5.74 -27.28 -8.22
CA ILE A 33 -6.94 -28.13 -8.10
C ILE A 33 -8.18 -27.26 -8.37
N GLU A 34 -8.86 -27.54 -9.48
CA GLU A 34 -10.09 -26.85 -9.85
C GLU A 34 -11.28 -27.29 -9.01
N ILE A 35 -12.10 -26.34 -8.57
CA ILE A 35 -13.35 -26.56 -7.84
C ILE A 35 -14.51 -26.11 -8.72
N ASP A 36 -15.61 -26.89 -8.72
CA ASP A 36 -16.86 -26.58 -9.45
C ASP A 36 -16.67 -26.43 -10.98
N ALA A 37 -15.81 -27.27 -11.59
CA ALA A 37 -15.51 -27.26 -13.02
C ALA A 37 -16.73 -27.50 -13.92
N PHE A 38 -17.79 -28.16 -13.40
CA PHE A 38 -19.00 -28.52 -14.14
C PHE A 38 -20.20 -27.62 -13.84
N VAL A 39 -20.03 -26.57 -13.03
CA VAL A 39 -21.10 -25.64 -12.72
C VAL A 39 -21.47 -24.82 -13.97
N GLU A 40 -22.76 -24.67 -14.20
CA GLU A 40 -23.36 -23.88 -15.28
C GLU A 40 -24.36 -22.89 -14.69
N HIS A 41 -24.69 -21.81 -15.43
CA HIS A 41 -25.73 -20.89 -15.01
C HIS A 41 -27.14 -21.55 -15.07
N ARG A 42 -28.09 -20.97 -14.37
CA ARG A 42 -29.48 -21.45 -14.27
C ARG A 42 -30.48 -20.64 -15.10
N SER A 43 -30.01 -19.56 -15.75
CA SER A 43 -30.87 -18.69 -16.53
C SER A 43 -31.40 -19.39 -17.78
N ASN A 44 -32.72 -19.26 -18.02
CA ASN A 44 -33.41 -19.80 -19.17
C ASN A 44 -34.05 -18.70 -20.05
N GLN A 45 -33.76 -17.42 -19.75
CA GLN A 45 -34.29 -16.27 -20.50
C GLN A 45 -33.26 -15.73 -21.49
N PHE A 46 -33.71 -14.95 -22.46
CA PHE A 46 -32.87 -14.25 -23.43
C PHE A 46 -31.88 -15.17 -24.18
N GLY A 47 -32.28 -16.44 -24.45
CA GLY A 47 -31.45 -17.41 -25.18
C GLY A 47 -30.31 -18.01 -24.35
N MET A 48 -30.26 -17.76 -23.05
CA MET A 48 -29.20 -18.25 -22.17
C MET A 48 -29.13 -19.77 -22.10
N GLN A 49 -30.26 -20.47 -22.23
CA GLN A 49 -30.30 -21.94 -22.26
C GLN A 49 -29.42 -22.58 -23.36
N GLU A 50 -29.10 -21.83 -24.41
CA GLU A 50 -28.26 -22.28 -25.53
C GLU A 50 -26.78 -21.96 -25.32
N THR A 51 -26.45 -21.17 -24.30
CA THR A 51 -25.10 -20.65 -24.03
C THR A 51 -24.46 -21.25 -22.77
N LYS A 52 -24.95 -22.41 -22.31
CA LYS A 52 -24.39 -23.09 -21.14
C LYS A 52 -22.99 -23.59 -21.42
N VAL A 53 -22.06 -23.18 -20.53
CA VAL A 53 -20.66 -23.56 -20.62
C VAL A 53 -20.20 -24.05 -19.24
N PRO A 54 -19.59 -25.25 -19.13
CA PRO A 54 -18.98 -25.69 -17.89
C PRO A 54 -17.96 -24.68 -17.37
N SER A 55 -17.85 -24.57 -16.06
CA SER A 55 -17.10 -23.56 -15.30
C SER A 55 -17.76 -22.20 -15.21
N GLU A 56 -18.84 -21.94 -15.91
CA GLU A 56 -19.67 -20.72 -15.83
C GLU A 56 -18.88 -19.39 -16.05
N GLY A 57 -17.85 -19.42 -16.91
CA GLY A 57 -17.02 -18.23 -17.21
C GLY A 57 -16.08 -17.79 -16.08
N VAL A 58 -15.87 -18.63 -15.07
CA VAL A 58 -14.88 -18.41 -14.02
C VAL A 58 -14.24 -19.71 -13.56
N ILE A 59 -12.93 -19.75 -13.58
CA ILE A 59 -12.15 -20.87 -13.06
C ILE A 59 -11.87 -20.60 -11.59
N THR A 60 -12.22 -21.52 -10.71
CA THR A 60 -12.07 -21.38 -9.26
C THR A 60 -11.36 -22.59 -8.67
N GLY A 61 -10.53 -22.39 -7.67
CA GLY A 61 -9.79 -23.49 -7.05
C GLY A 61 -8.74 -23.02 -6.06
N TYR A 62 -7.77 -23.89 -5.81
CA TYR A 62 -6.62 -23.64 -4.97
C TYR A 62 -5.36 -24.28 -5.55
N GLY A 63 -4.21 -23.80 -5.11
CA GLY A 63 -2.89 -24.32 -5.45
C GLY A 63 -1.85 -23.76 -4.52
N THR A 64 -0.58 -23.78 -4.94
CA THR A 64 0.49 -23.21 -4.15
C THR A 64 1.25 -22.13 -4.92
N ILE A 65 1.85 -21.20 -4.18
CA ILE A 65 2.88 -20.27 -4.65
C ILE A 65 4.06 -20.39 -3.69
N ASP A 66 5.22 -20.78 -4.22
CA ASP A 66 6.41 -21.10 -3.43
C ASP A 66 6.08 -22.08 -2.27
N GLY A 67 5.28 -23.11 -2.55
CA GLY A 67 4.83 -24.13 -1.61
C GLY A 67 3.74 -23.68 -0.63
N ARG A 68 3.32 -22.44 -0.61
CA ARG A 68 2.26 -21.91 0.27
C ARG A 68 0.90 -21.98 -0.38
N LEU A 69 -0.09 -22.49 0.37
CA LEU A 69 -1.48 -22.59 -0.09
C LEU A 69 -2.05 -21.21 -0.42
N VAL A 70 -2.71 -21.09 -1.56
CA VAL A 70 -3.51 -19.93 -1.97
C VAL A 70 -4.81 -20.40 -2.60
N PHE A 71 -5.88 -19.60 -2.44
CA PHE A 71 -7.14 -19.79 -3.16
C PHE A 71 -7.24 -18.73 -4.26
N ILE A 72 -7.80 -19.14 -5.41
CA ILE A 72 -7.79 -18.32 -6.61
C ILE A 72 -9.10 -18.44 -7.39
N PHE A 73 -9.52 -17.33 -7.99
CA PHE A 73 -10.43 -17.35 -9.14
C PHE A 73 -9.81 -16.60 -10.32
N ALA A 74 -10.19 -17.00 -11.53
CA ALA A 74 -9.83 -16.32 -12.76
C ALA A 74 -11.07 -16.21 -13.66
N GLN A 75 -11.48 -15.01 -13.98
CA GLN A 75 -12.59 -14.77 -14.90
C GLN A 75 -12.16 -15.04 -16.33
N ASP A 76 -12.99 -15.80 -17.06
CA ASP A 76 -12.74 -16.14 -18.46
C ASP A 76 -13.51 -15.19 -19.40
N PHE A 77 -12.83 -14.17 -19.88
CA PHE A 77 -13.43 -13.19 -20.80
C PHE A 77 -13.90 -13.83 -22.11
N THR A 78 -13.36 -14.97 -22.50
CA THR A 78 -13.79 -15.71 -23.71
C THR A 78 -15.19 -16.28 -23.57
N THR A 79 -15.69 -16.43 -22.32
CA THR A 79 -17.01 -16.98 -21.99
C THR A 79 -17.92 -15.86 -21.48
N ILE A 80 -18.89 -15.45 -22.28
CA ILE A 80 -19.88 -14.39 -21.99
C ILE A 80 -19.20 -13.10 -21.46
N GLY A 81 -18.00 -12.76 -22.00
CA GLY A 81 -17.24 -11.59 -21.56
C GLY A 81 -16.80 -11.60 -20.09
N GLY A 82 -16.65 -12.78 -19.47
CA GLY A 82 -16.35 -12.92 -18.06
C GLY A 82 -17.38 -12.30 -17.12
N SER A 83 -18.60 -12.02 -17.63
CA SER A 83 -19.64 -11.32 -16.87
C SER A 83 -20.14 -12.14 -15.69
N LEU A 84 -20.38 -11.47 -14.56
CA LEU A 84 -20.78 -12.10 -13.31
C LEU A 84 -22.29 -12.33 -13.27
N GLY A 85 -22.69 -13.61 -13.21
CA GLY A 85 -24.05 -14.05 -12.95
C GLY A 85 -24.14 -14.73 -11.56
N GLU A 86 -25.32 -15.31 -11.24
CA GLU A 86 -25.60 -15.96 -9.97
C GLU A 86 -24.57 -17.07 -9.64
N MET A 87 -24.42 -18.03 -10.56
CA MET A 87 -23.55 -19.20 -10.31
C MET A 87 -22.06 -18.85 -10.43
N HIS A 88 -21.72 -17.88 -11.27
CA HIS A 88 -20.38 -17.30 -11.32
C HIS A 88 -19.96 -16.74 -9.94
N ALA A 89 -20.82 -15.92 -9.34
CA ALA A 89 -20.60 -15.37 -8.01
C ALA A 89 -20.57 -16.47 -6.93
N ALA A 90 -21.49 -17.46 -7.01
CA ALA A 90 -21.54 -18.56 -6.04
C ALA A 90 -20.23 -19.35 -6.00
N LYS A 91 -19.60 -19.59 -7.14
CA LYS A 91 -18.28 -20.24 -7.23
C LYS A 91 -17.19 -19.41 -6.55
N ILE A 92 -17.15 -18.10 -6.84
CA ILE A 92 -16.19 -17.19 -6.21
C ILE A 92 -16.40 -17.16 -4.70
N CYS A 93 -17.64 -16.99 -4.22
CA CYS A 93 -17.97 -17.00 -2.80
C CYS A 93 -17.54 -18.28 -2.09
N LYS A 94 -17.72 -19.43 -2.75
CA LYS A 94 -17.32 -20.74 -2.19
C LYS A 94 -15.81 -20.79 -1.92
N VAL A 95 -14.98 -20.39 -2.88
CA VAL A 95 -13.52 -20.40 -2.67
C VAL A 95 -13.05 -19.32 -1.71
N MET A 96 -13.75 -18.16 -1.61
CA MET A 96 -13.50 -17.15 -0.56
C MET A 96 -13.79 -17.73 0.83
N ASP A 97 -14.92 -18.43 1.01
CA ASP A 97 -15.27 -19.07 2.27
C ASP A 97 -14.26 -20.16 2.66
N MET A 98 -13.73 -20.90 1.68
CA MET A 98 -12.67 -21.89 1.90
C MET A 98 -11.35 -21.20 2.29
N ALA A 99 -10.94 -20.15 1.59
CA ALA A 99 -9.74 -19.36 1.92
C ALA A 99 -9.76 -18.86 3.35
N ALA A 100 -10.89 -18.26 3.78
CA ALA A 100 -11.08 -17.77 5.14
C ALA A 100 -11.00 -18.90 6.18
N LYS A 101 -11.63 -20.08 5.90
CA LYS A 101 -11.58 -21.24 6.80
C LYS A 101 -10.19 -21.85 6.92
N MET A 102 -9.42 -21.83 5.85
CA MET A 102 -8.06 -22.40 5.83
C MET A 102 -6.99 -21.38 6.27
N GLY A 103 -7.35 -20.09 6.44
CA GLY A 103 -6.38 -19.06 6.76
C GLY A 103 -5.34 -18.87 5.65
N ALA A 104 -5.76 -18.85 4.38
CA ALA A 104 -4.88 -18.75 3.22
C ALA A 104 -5.20 -17.52 2.37
N PRO A 105 -4.19 -16.93 1.70
CA PRO A 105 -4.40 -15.79 0.80
C PRO A 105 -5.42 -16.10 -0.30
N PHE A 106 -6.18 -15.07 -0.68
CA PHE A 106 -7.16 -15.13 -1.75
C PHE A 106 -6.77 -14.21 -2.89
N ILE A 107 -6.72 -14.75 -4.12
CA ILE A 107 -6.26 -14.02 -5.31
C ILE A 107 -7.37 -14.03 -6.36
N GLY A 108 -7.80 -12.83 -6.78
CA GLY A 108 -8.76 -12.66 -7.86
C GLY A 108 -8.11 -12.17 -9.15
N LEU A 109 -8.17 -12.96 -10.22
CA LEU A 109 -7.74 -12.57 -11.55
C LEU A 109 -8.96 -12.05 -12.33
N ASN A 110 -9.09 -10.73 -12.42
CA ASN A 110 -10.28 -10.04 -12.91
C ASN A 110 -10.14 -9.72 -14.41
N ASP A 111 -11.09 -10.19 -15.21
CA ASP A 111 -11.21 -9.89 -16.64
C ASP A 111 -12.70 -10.01 -17.01
N SER A 112 -13.49 -8.94 -16.76
CA SER A 112 -14.95 -9.02 -16.79
C SER A 112 -15.59 -7.75 -17.32
N GLY A 113 -16.62 -7.94 -18.14
CA GLY A 113 -17.51 -6.86 -18.58
C GLY A 113 -18.49 -6.35 -17.50
N GLY A 114 -18.45 -6.87 -16.27
CA GLY A 114 -19.34 -6.46 -15.19
C GLY A 114 -20.51 -7.42 -14.94
N ALA A 115 -21.66 -6.89 -14.51
CA ALA A 115 -22.84 -7.69 -14.22
C ALA A 115 -23.44 -8.30 -15.49
N ARG A 116 -23.84 -9.57 -15.43
CA ARG A 116 -24.57 -10.26 -16.51
C ARG A 116 -26.00 -9.74 -16.58
N ILE A 117 -26.29 -8.90 -17.56
CA ILE A 117 -27.57 -8.18 -17.70
C ILE A 117 -28.74 -9.14 -17.80
N GLN A 118 -28.55 -10.31 -18.45
CA GLN A 118 -29.56 -11.33 -18.67
C GLN A 118 -30.04 -12.00 -17.37
N GLU A 119 -29.29 -11.88 -16.28
CA GLU A 119 -29.65 -12.43 -14.97
C GLU A 119 -30.18 -11.35 -14.00
N GLY A 120 -30.19 -10.08 -14.43
CA GLY A 120 -30.83 -8.99 -13.71
C GLY A 120 -30.32 -8.83 -12.27
N VAL A 121 -31.24 -8.82 -11.31
CA VAL A 121 -30.93 -8.60 -9.88
C VAL A 121 -30.11 -9.73 -9.25
N ASP A 122 -30.13 -10.94 -9.79
CA ASP A 122 -29.34 -12.06 -9.28
C ASP A 122 -27.83 -11.81 -9.49
N ALA A 123 -27.45 -11.14 -10.59
CA ALA A 123 -26.08 -10.69 -10.80
C ALA A 123 -25.66 -9.63 -9.75
N LEU A 124 -26.56 -8.69 -9.41
CA LEU A 124 -26.29 -7.69 -8.36
C LEU A 124 -26.16 -8.34 -6.98
N LYS A 125 -27.03 -9.30 -6.65
CA LYS A 125 -26.89 -10.11 -5.44
C LYS A 125 -25.54 -10.78 -5.36
N GLY A 126 -25.07 -11.37 -6.48
CA GLY A 126 -23.77 -12.01 -6.57
C GLY A 126 -22.60 -11.06 -6.21
N PHE A 127 -22.61 -9.83 -6.71
CA PHE A 127 -21.66 -8.81 -6.29
C PHE A 127 -21.74 -8.49 -4.80
N GLY A 128 -22.96 -8.31 -4.27
CA GLY A 128 -23.17 -8.06 -2.85
C GLY A 128 -22.60 -9.18 -1.96
N ASP A 129 -22.80 -10.44 -2.35
CA ASP A 129 -22.28 -11.61 -1.65
C ASP A 129 -20.74 -11.64 -1.62
N ILE A 130 -20.08 -11.19 -2.70
CA ILE A 130 -18.62 -11.06 -2.79
C ILE A 130 -18.13 -9.91 -1.89
N PHE A 131 -18.75 -8.72 -1.97
CA PHE A 131 -18.35 -7.55 -1.17
C PHE A 131 -18.45 -7.82 0.33
N TYR A 132 -19.52 -8.51 0.75
CA TYR A 132 -19.69 -8.93 2.12
C TYR A 132 -18.52 -9.81 2.60
N ARG A 133 -18.09 -10.78 1.78
CA ARG A 133 -16.96 -11.67 2.09
C ARG A 133 -15.62 -10.94 2.06
N ASN A 134 -15.39 -10.02 1.11
CA ASN A 134 -14.22 -9.17 1.13
C ASN A 134 -14.08 -8.43 2.47
N THR A 135 -15.19 -7.87 2.96
CA THR A 135 -15.21 -7.14 4.23
C THR A 135 -14.95 -8.04 5.43
N LEU A 136 -15.57 -9.23 5.48
CA LEU A 136 -15.35 -10.18 6.58
C LEU A 136 -13.93 -10.76 6.60
N SER A 137 -13.31 -10.89 5.45
CA SER A 137 -11.94 -11.41 5.29
C SER A 137 -10.86 -10.34 5.48
N SER A 138 -11.24 -9.05 5.52
CA SER A 138 -10.31 -7.93 5.67
C SER A 138 -9.59 -8.00 7.01
N GLY A 139 -8.24 -8.00 6.97
CA GLY A 139 -7.40 -8.17 8.15
C GLY A 139 -7.39 -9.59 8.73
N VAL A 140 -8.00 -10.56 8.06
CA VAL A 140 -7.98 -12.00 8.43
C VAL A 140 -7.06 -12.80 7.52
N ILE A 141 -7.24 -12.66 6.22
CA ILE A 141 -6.39 -13.24 5.18
C ILE A 141 -6.01 -12.17 4.17
N PRO A 142 -4.80 -12.18 3.58
CA PRO A 142 -4.45 -11.30 2.48
C PRO A 142 -5.35 -11.51 1.28
N GLN A 143 -5.86 -10.42 0.70
CA GLN A 143 -6.71 -10.41 -0.47
C GLN A 143 -6.05 -9.60 -1.58
N LEU A 144 -5.78 -10.24 -2.72
CA LEU A 144 -5.11 -9.63 -3.87
C LEU A 144 -6.05 -9.59 -5.07
N SER A 145 -6.18 -8.45 -5.68
CA SER A 145 -6.93 -8.27 -6.94
C SER A 145 -5.99 -7.93 -8.08
N VAL A 146 -6.06 -8.70 -9.15
CA VAL A 146 -5.23 -8.55 -10.34
C VAL A 146 -6.13 -8.23 -11.51
N ILE A 147 -5.98 -7.06 -12.08
CA ILE A 147 -6.83 -6.61 -13.19
C ILE A 147 -6.10 -6.93 -14.49
N LEU A 148 -6.67 -7.85 -15.26
CA LEU A 148 -6.05 -8.40 -16.48
C LEU A 148 -6.91 -8.18 -17.74
N GLY A 149 -7.80 -7.22 -17.66
CA GLY A 149 -8.72 -6.82 -18.71
C GLY A 149 -9.68 -5.75 -18.23
N PRO A 150 -10.87 -5.64 -18.84
CA PRO A 150 -11.93 -4.78 -18.33
C PRO A 150 -12.37 -5.20 -16.93
N CYS A 151 -12.64 -4.21 -16.07
CA CYS A 151 -13.26 -4.36 -14.78
C CYS A 151 -14.16 -3.13 -14.58
N ALA A 152 -15.46 -3.27 -14.89
CA ALA A 152 -16.37 -2.14 -15.02
C ALA A 152 -17.60 -2.28 -14.13
N GLY A 153 -18.21 -1.14 -13.77
CA GLY A 153 -19.41 -1.10 -12.94
C GLY A 153 -19.22 -1.68 -11.56
N GLY A 154 -20.12 -2.54 -11.11
CA GLY A 154 -20.04 -3.20 -9.80
C GLY A 154 -18.76 -4.01 -9.57
N ALA A 155 -18.11 -4.47 -10.64
CA ALA A 155 -16.90 -5.28 -10.55
C ALA A 155 -15.71 -4.54 -9.91
N VAL A 156 -15.65 -3.19 -9.95
CA VAL A 156 -14.53 -2.42 -9.41
C VAL A 156 -14.51 -2.34 -7.88
N TYR A 157 -15.65 -2.58 -7.23
CA TYR A 157 -15.72 -2.42 -5.78
C TYR A 157 -15.06 -3.57 -5.02
N SER A 158 -15.14 -4.80 -5.51
CA SER A 158 -14.41 -5.92 -4.90
C SER A 158 -12.90 -5.67 -4.87
N PRO A 159 -12.22 -5.31 -5.97
CA PRO A 159 -10.81 -4.90 -5.93
C PRO A 159 -10.52 -3.76 -4.95
N ALA A 160 -11.38 -2.75 -4.87
CA ALA A 160 -11.18 -1.63 -3.95
C ALA A 160 -11.30 -2.02 -2.47
N LEU A 161 -11.99 -3.13 -2.15
CA LEU A 161 -12.13 -3.70 -0.81
C LEU A 161 -10.96 -4.63 -0.45
N THR A 162 -10.16 -5.08 -1.42
CA THR A 162 -9.01 -5.96 -1.18
C THR A 162 -7.77 -5.19 -0.73
N ASP A 163 -6.73 -5.88 -0.28
CA ASP A 163 -5.53 -5.26 0.28
C ASP A 163 -4.63 -4.65 -0.78
N PHE A 164 -4.42 -5.35 -1.90
CA PHE A 164 -3.57 -4.88 -3.00
C PHE A 164 -4.22 -5.09 -4.36
N VAL A 165 -4.09 -4.08 -5.21
CA VAL A 165 -4.57 -4.08 -6.59
C VAL A 165 -3.39 -3.98 -7.54
N PHE A 166 -3.29 -4.93 -8.46
CA PHE A 166 -2.28 -5.01 -9.52
C PHE A 166 -2.93 -4.69 -10.86
N MET A 167 -2.26 -3.88 -11.68
CA MET A 167 -2.72 -3.55 -13.02
C MET A 167 -1.60 -3.70 -14.05
N VAL A 168 -1.95 -4.15 -15.24
CA VAL A 168 -1.03 -4.29 -16.37
C VAL A 168 -1.29 -3.20 -17.41
N SER A 169 -0.24 -2.50 -17.81
CA SER A 169 -0.31 -1.42 -18.80
C SER A 169 -0.95 -1.88 -20.11
N GLY A 170 -1.83 -1.06 -20.66
CA GLY A 170 -2.45 -1.29 -21.95
C GLY A 170 -3.62 -2.29 -21.96
N ILE A 171 -3.70 -3.22 -21.01
CA ILE A 171 -4.80 -4.22 -20.95
C ILE A 171 -5.78 -4.00 -19.81
N SER A 172 -5.32 -3.53 -18.66
CA SER A 172 -6.15 -3.34 -17.46
C SER A 172 -6.97 -2.06 -17.55
N LYS A 173 -8.27 -2.16 -17.29
CA LYS A 173 -9.17 -1.02 -17.23
C LYS A 173 -10.11 -1.14 -16.02
N MET A 174 -10.19 -0.09 -15.21
CA MET A 174 -11.14 0.01 -14.09
C MET A 174 -11.91 1.33 -14.17
N PHE A 175 -13.24 1.27 -14.19
CA PHE A 175 -14.09 2.46 -14.06
C PHE A 175 -15.51 2.06 -13.64
N ILE A 176 -16.20 2.94 -12.93
CA ILE A 176 -17.61 2.73 -12.55
C ILE A 176 -18.49 2.79 -13.80
N THR A 177 -18.27 3.81 -14.65
CA THR A 177 -18.98 4.00 -15.91
C THR A 177 -17.97 4.28 -17.01
N GLY A 178 -18.15 3.60 -18.16
CA GLY A 178 -17.24 3.75 -19.30
C GLY A 178 -17.37 5.08 -20.03
N PRO A 179 -16.42 5.44 -20.91
CA PRO A 179 -16.35 6.72 -21.61
C PRO A 179 -17.63 7.09 -22.38
N GLN A 180 -18.33 6.11 -22.95
CA GLN A 180 -19.56 6.37 -23.70
C GLN A 180 -20.69 6.92 -22.82
N VAL A 181 -20.81 6.40 -21.60
CA VAL A 181 -21.81 6.87 -20.62
C VAL A 181 -21.43 8.25 -20.11
N ILE A 182 -20.13 8.48 -19.83
CA ILE A 182 -19.63 9.80 -19.41
C ILE A 182 -19.94 10.82 -20.49
N LYS A 183 -19.61 10.54 -21.75
CA LYS A 183 -19.92 11.43 -22.87
C LYS A 183 -21.41 11.74 -22.98
N ALA A 184 -22.29 10.74 -22.78
CA ALA A 184 -23.73 10.93 -22.85
C ALA A 184 -24.29 11.78 -21.69
N VAL A 185 -23.69 11.70 -20.49
CA VAL A 185 -24.23 12.38 -19.29
C VAL A 185 -23.57 13.73 -19.04
N THR A 186 -22.24 13.83 -19.17
CA THR A 186 -21.47 15.06 -18.86
C THR A 186 -20.97 15.80 -20.08
N GLY A 187 -21.00 15.18 -21.28
CA GLY A 187 -20.42 15.71 -22.51
C GLY A 187 -18.89 15.60 -22.60
N GLU A 188 -18.23 15.03 -21.59
CA GLU A 188 -16.77 14.87 -21.58
C GLU A 188 -16.33 13.74 -22.52
N GLU A 189 -15.29 13.99 -23.31
CA GLU A 189 -14.65 12.98 -24.15
C GLU A 189 -13.34 12.53 -23.51
N VAL A 190 -13.23 11.23 -23.25
CA VAL A 190 -12.07 10.62 -22.62
C VAL A 190 -11.88 9.21 -23.18
N SER A 191 -10.65 8.76 -23.34
CA SER A 191 -10.34 7.38 -23.72
C SER A 191 -10.44 6.43 -22.51
N ASP A 192 -10.65 5.12 -22.76
CA ASP A 192 -10.64 4.09 -21.71
C ASP A 192 -9.33 4.12 -20.90
N GLU A 193 -8.19 4.34 -21.56
CA GLU A 193 -6.87 4.38 -20.91
C GLU A 193 -6.71 5.61 -20.00
N GLU A 194 -7.15 6.78 -20.46
CA GLU A 194 -7.08 8.02 -19.68
C GLU A 194 -8.03 8.00 -18.48
N LEU A 195 -9.22 7.40 -18.66
CA LEU A 195 -10.23 7.33 -17.62
C LEU A 195 -9.85 6.35 -16.51
N GLY A 196 -9.48 5.14 -16.89
CA GLY A 196 -9.31 4.05 -15.94
C GLY A 196 -8.22 3.04 -16.28
N GLY A 197 -7.24 3.42 -17.09
CA GLY A 197 -6.06 2.59 -17.36
C GLY A 197 -5.13 2.46 -16.17
N ALA A 198 -4.14 1.59 -16.28
CA ALA A 198 -3.21 1.29 -15.20
C ALA A 198 -2.47 2.53 -14.68
N ALA A 199 -2.06 3.45 -15.57
CA ALA A 199 -1.40 4.70 -15.18
C ALA A 199 -2.35 5.62 -14.39
N ALA A 200 -3.62 5.74 -14.79
CA ALA A 200 -4.60 6.58 -14.10
C ALA A 200 -4.77 6.17 -12.63
N HIS A 201 -4.88 4.86 -12.38
CA HIS A 201 -5.09 4.34 -11.03
C HIS A 201 -3.82 4.26 -10.17
N ASN A 202 -2.65 4.11 -10.79
CA ASN A 202 -1.37 4.12 -10.07
C ASN A 202 -0.82 5.53 -9.80
N GLN A 203 -1.25 6.57 -10.55
CA GLN A 203 -0.68 7.92 -10.41
C GLN A 203 -1.66 8.93 -9.80
N ARG A 204 -2.97 8.82 -10.12
CA ARG A 204 -3.96 9.83 -9.78
C ARG A 204 -4.93 9.40 -8.69
N SER A 205 -5.58 8.25 -8.86
CA SER A 205 -6.60 7.82 -7.90
C SER A 205 -6.06 7.04 -6.70
N GLY A 206 -4.87 6.44 -6.82
CA GLY A 206 -4.28 5.60 -5.78
C GLY A 206 -5.01 4.29 -5.52
N VAL A 207 -5.96 3.90 -6.36
CA VAL A 207 -6.69 2.62 -6.24
C VAL A 207 -5.76 1.44 -6.49
N ALA A 208 -4.86 1.54 -7.48
CA ALA A 208 -3.90 0.50 -7.77
C ALA A 208 -2.59 0.70 -7.01
N HIS A 209 -1.99 -0.41 -6.62
CA HIS A 209 -0.75 -0.44 -5.84
C HIS A 209 0.48 -0.77 -6.70
N PHE A 210 0.27 -1.56 -7.75
CA PHE A 210 1.34 -2.03 -8.63
C PHE A 210 0.94 -1.88 -10.10
N ILE A 211 1.92 -1.52 -10.92
CA ILE A 211 1.81 -1.45 -12.38
C ILE A 211 2.89 -2.33 -13.01
N SER A 212 2.52 -3.11 -14.00
CA SER A 212 3.43 -4.00 -14.76
C SER A 212 3.33 -3.73 -16.24
N GLN A 213 4.35 -4.06 -17.00
CA GLN A 213 4.34 -3.92 -18.46
C GLN A 213 3.65 -5.10 -19.16
N ASN A 214 3.58 -6.26 -18.50
CA ASN A 214 2.95 -7.47 -19.01
C ASN A 214 2.47 -8.37 -17.85
N GLU A 215 1.67 -9.40 -18.17
CA GLU A 215 1.09 -10.31 -17.19
C GLU A 215 2.17 -11.11 -16.43
N GLN A 216 3.31 -11.46 -17.06
CA GLN A 216 4.38 -12.19 -16.37
C GLN A 216 5.04 -11.37 -15.28
N GLU A 217 5.40 -10.12 -15.57
CA GLU A 217 5.94 -9.19 -14.57
C GLU A 217 4.95 -8.99 -13.40
N CYS A 218 3.65 -8.94 -13.71
CA CYS A 218 2.61 -8.84 -12.69
C CYS A 218 2.61 -10.07 -11.77
N PHE A 219 2.73 -11.27 -12.33
CA PHE A 219 2.80 -12.50 -11.53
C PHE A 219 4.07 -12.56 -10.67
N ASP A 220 5.20 -12.09 -11.18
CA ASP A 220 6.44 -12.01 -10.42
C ASP A 220 6.33 -11.01 -9.26
N GLN A 221 5.65 -9.88 -9.46
CA GLN A 221 5.34 -8.93 -8.38
C GLN A 221 4.42 -9.53 -7.31
N ILE A 222 3.41 -10.33 -7.69
CA ILE A 222 2.53 -11.04 -6.75
C ILE A 222 3.33 -12.02 -5.89
N LYS A 223 4.17 -12.86 -6.51
CA LYS A 223 5.06 -13.79 -5.80
C LYS A 223 6.00 -13.05 -4.85
N LYS A 224 6.57 -11.95 -5.31
CA LYS A 224 7.44 -11.09 -4.49
C LYS A 224 6.69 -10.52 -3.29
N LEU A 225 5.48 -9.99 -3.45
CA LEU A 225 4.65 -9.50 -2.35
C LEU A 225 4.36 -10.62 -1.33
N LEU A 226 3.90 -11.78 -1.81
CA LEU A 226 3.58 -12.92 -0.94
C LEU A 226 4.80 -13.40 -0.15
N SER A 227 6.02 -13.21 -0.64
CA SER A 227 7.23 -13.56 0.10
C SER A 227 7.46 -12.73 1.36
N TYR A 228 6.83 -11.55 1.48
CA TYR A 228 6.95 -10.66 2.65
C TYR A 228 5.82 -10.80 3.66
N ILE A 229 4.64 -11.27 3.24
CA ILE A 229 3.43 -11.26 4.07
C ILE A 229 3.04 -12.67 4.54
N PRO A 230 2.41 -12.83 5.71
CA PRO A 230 1.97 -14.14 6.21
C PRO A 230 0.77 -14.67 5.43
N SER A 231 0.37 -15.91 5.68
CA SER A 231 -0.83 -16.49 5.07
C SER A 231 -2.13 -15.95 5.68
N ASN A 232 -2.08 -15.55 6.95
CA ASN A 232 -3.22 -15.02 7.70
C ASN A 232 -2.75 -14.20 8.91
N ASN A 233 -3.67 -13.58 9.62
CA ASN A 233 -3.39 -12.71 10.75
C ASN A 233 -2.93 -13.43 12.04
N LEU A 234 -2.94 -14.75 12.07
CA LEU A 234 -2.47 -15.57 13.20
C LEU A 234 -1.03 -16.05 13.03
N GLU A 235 -0.46 -15.88 11.85
CA GLU A 235 0.91 -16.25 11.52
C GLU A 235 1.84 -15.03 11.52
N ASP A 236 3.11 -15.28 11.82
CA ASP A 236 4.15 -14.29 11.62
C ASP A 236 4.55 -14.19 10.15
N PRO A 237 5.05 -13.02 9.69
CA PRO A 237 5.60 -12.87 8.35
C PRO A 237 6.73 -13.87 8.08
N PRO A 238 6.88 -14.34 6.82
CA PRO A 238 7.91 -15.31 6.45
C PRO A 238 9.32 -14.80 6.79
N TYR A 239 10.05 -15.58 7.57
CA TYR A 239 11.47 -15.35 7.81
C TYR A 239 12.31 -15.87 6.64
N LYS A 240 13.25 -15.06 6.14
CA LYS A 240 14.19 -15.46 5.10
C LYS A 240 15.62 -15.28 5.60
N PRO A 241 16.37 -16.37 5.80
CA PRO A 241 17.77 -16.27 6.20
C PRO A 241 18.57 -15.37 5.23
N THR A 242 19.43 -14.54 5.79
CA THR A 242 20.32 -13.67 5.01
C THR A 242 21.77 -13.85 5.44
N THR A 243 22.69 -13.62 4.50
CA THR A 243 24.13 -13.53 4.79
C THR A 243 24.57 -12.09 5.04
N ASP A 244 23.67 -11.12 4.85
CA ASP A 244 23.95 -9.70 5.12
C ASP A 244 24.06 -9.47 6.62
N ASN A 245 25.27 -9.13 7.08
CA ASN A 245 25.57 -9.00 8.52
C ASN A 245 24.61 -8.00 9.20
N PRO A 246 23.83 -8.44 10.21
CA PRO A 246 22.86 -7.57 10.89
C PRO A 246 23.52 -6.39 11.62
N THR A 247 24.78 -6.53 12.02
CA THR A 247 25.52 -5.51 12.78
C THR A 247 26.54 -4.74 11.94
N ARG A 248 26.54 -4.89 10.61
CA ARG A 248 27.46 -4.13 9.77
C ARG A 248 27.24 -2.63 9.91
N THR A 249 28.33 -1.90 9.93
CA THR A 249 28.31 -0.44 9.79
C THR A 249 28.16 -0.04 8.33
N VAL A 250 27.56 1.13 8.10
CA VAL A 250 27.25 1.66 6.77
C VAL A 250 27.81 3.09 6.67
N PRO A 251 29.12 3.27 6.43
CA PRO A 251 29.75 4.58 6.43
C PRO A 251 29.14 5.59 5.44
N GLU A 252 28.52 5.11 4.35
CA GLU A 252 27.85 5.92 3.36
C GLU A 252 26.73 6.77 3.96
N LEU A 253 26.07 6.28 5.02
CA LEU A 253 25.00 7.02 5.71
C LEU A 253 25.47 8.29 6.39
N ASP A 254 26.76 8.38 6.77
CA ASP A 254 27.31 9.56 7.44
C ASP A 254 27.34 10.81 6.52
N THR A 255 27.24 10.61 5.20
CA THR A 255 27.31 11.69 4.20
C THR A 255 26.15 11.74 3.21
N ILE A 256 25.30 10.70 3.17
CA ILE A 256 24.20 10.57 2.17
C ILE A 256 23.12 11.64 2.34
N VAL A 257 22.84 12.05 3.58
CA VAL A 257 21.89 13.12 3.88
C VAL A 257 22.64 14.45 3.97
N PRO A 258 22.30 15.43 3.10
CA PRO A 258 22.96 16.73 3.12
C PRO A 258 22.75 17.44 4.45
N ALA A 259 23.83 18.08 4.95
CA ALA A 259 23.76 18.93 6.15
C ALA A 259 22.86 20.17 5.95
N ASP A 260 22.80 20.70 4.72
CA ASP A 260 21.86 21.79 4.37
C ASP A 260 20.43 21.22 4.31
N PRO A 261 19.52 21.66 5.19
CA PRO A 261 18.15 21.16 5.26
C PRO A 261 17.31 21.46 4.02
N ASN A 262 17.76 22.37 3.15
CA ASN A 262 17.07 22.72 1.91
C ASN A 262 17.50 21.87 0.72
N LYS A 263 18.59 21.13 0.81
CA LYS A 263 19.02 20.24 -0.26
C LYS A 263 18.23 18.93 -0.24
N PRO A 264 17.56 18.57 -1.37
CA PRO A 264 16.86 17.31 -1.47
C PRO A 264 17.84 16.14 -1.61
N TYR A 265 17.43 14.96 -1.17
CA TYR A 265 18.08 13.66 -1.40
C TYR A 265 17.01 12.60 -1.56
N ASP A 266 17.39 11.42 -2.05
CA ASP A 266 16.48 10.30 -2.18
C ASP A 266 16.53 9.41 -0.94
N ILE A 267 15.44 9.37 -0.17
CA ILE A 267 15.38 8.52 1.04
C ILE A 267 15.50 7.02 0.70
N LYS A 268 15.19 6.62 -0.54
CA LYS A 268 15.36 5.22 -0.97
C LYS A 268 16.82 4.78 -0.95
N ASP A 269 17.76 5.69 -1.15
CA ASP A 269 19.18 5.37 -1.03
C ASP A 269 19.54 5.04 0.43
N VAL A 270 18.99 5.79 1.40
CA VAL A 270 19.13 5.47 2.83
C VAL A 270 18.53 4.11 3.15
N ILE A 271 17.30 3.86 2.71
CA ILE A 271 16.60 2.58 2.94
C ILE A 271 17.42 1.40 2.42
N LYS A 272 17.88 1.46 1.17
CA LYS A 272 18.66 0.39 0.52
C LYS A 272 19.98 0.08 1.24
N HIS A 273 20.62 1.06 1.82
CA HIS A 273 21.84 0.85 2.61
C HIS A 273 21.58 0.14 3.95
N ILE A 274 20.37 0.27 4.49
CA ILE A 274 20.00 -0.28 5.79
C ILE A 274 19.42 -1.69 5.70
N VAL A 275 18.55 -1.96 4.71
CA VAL A 275 17.83 -3.23 4.59
C VAL A 275 18.72 -4.37 4.07
N ASP A 276 18.29 -5.60 4.26
CA ASP A 276 19.01 -6.79 3.78
C ASP A 276 19.12 -6.78 2.26
N ASP A 277 20.33 -7.08 1.77
CA ASP A 277 20.63 -7.24 0.33
C ASP A 277 20.21 -6.03 -0.54
N ALA A 278 20.02 -4.86 0.06
CA ALA A 278 19.47 -3.65 -0.57
C ALA A 278 18.09 -3.89 -1.22
N ASP A 279 17.36 -4.94 -0.79
CA ASP A 279 16.10 -5.37 -1.36
C ASP A 279 14.92 -4.62 -0.73
N PHE A 280 14.44 -3.60 -1.43
CA PHE A 280 13.27 -2.81 -1.05
C PHE A 280 12.17 -2.96 -2.09
N PHE A 281 11.02 -3.50 -1.67
CA PHE A 281 9.85 -3.69 -2.52
C PHE A 281 8.84 -2.56 -2.27
N GLU A 282 8.94 -1.51 -3.07
CA GLU A 282 8.12 -0.29 -2.94
C GLU A 282 6.65 -0.56 -3.36
N VAL A 283 5.72 -0.08 -2.57
CA VAL A 283 4.27 -0.12 -2.83
C VAL A 283 3.80 1.27 -3.26
N GLN A 284 2.97 1.37 -4.27
CA GLN A 284 2.46 2.64 -4.83
C GLN A 284 3.56 3.67 -5.16
N PRO A 285 4.60 3.30 -5.91
CA PRO A 285 5.72 4.21 -6.18
C PRO A 285 5.33 5.49 -6.94
N LEU A 286 4.23 5.45 -7.68
CA LEU A 286 3.75 6.56 -8.52
C LEU A 286 2.68 7.43 -7.85
N TYR A 287 2.04 6.94 -6.77
CA TYR A 287 1.02 7.68 -6.02
C TYR A 287 1.62 8.31 -4.78
N ALA A 288 1.32 9.59 -4.53
CA ALA A 288 1.84 10.36 -3.41
C ALA A 288 3.36 10.14 -3.20
N PRO A 289 4.22 10.51 -4.17
CA PRO A 289 5.65 10.17 -4.15
C PRO A 289 6.43 10.93 -3.05
N ASN A 290 5.81 11.88 -2.38
CA ASN A 290 6.33 12.58 -1.19
C ASN A 290 6.38 11.68 0.06
N LEU A 291 5.74 10.51 0.01
CA LEU A 291 5.83 9.47 1.03
C LEU A 291 6.11 8.11 0.39
N ILE A 292 7.16 7.44 0.85
CA ILE A 292 7.54 6.08 0.42
C ILE A 292 6.94 5.08 1.40
N ILE A 293 6.35 4.02 0.86
CA ILE A 293 5.93 2.82 1.61
C ILE A 293 6.39 1.57 0.87
N GLY A 294 6.68 0.51 1.60
CA GLY A 294 7.07 -0.76 0.99
C GLY A 294 7.53 -1.78 1.99
N PHE A 295 7.89 -2.95 1.50
CA PHE A 295 8.39 -4.07 2.29
C PHE A 295 9.89 -4.26 2.10
N ALA A 296 10.55 -4.66 3.16
CA ALA A 296 11.97 -5.01 3.16
C ALA A 296 12.23 -6.10 4.20
N ARG A 297 13.51 -6.45 4.40
CA ARG A 297 13.92 -7.31 5.51
C ARG A 297 15.04 -6.67 6.31
N LEU A 298 15.03 -6.95 7.61
CA LEU A 298 16.11 -6.65 8.55
C LEU A 298 16.44 -7.94 9.30
N ALA A 299 17.67 -8.43 9.15
CA ALA A 299 18.13 -9.71 9.70
C ALA A 299 17.18 -10.89 9.36
N GLY A 300 16.64 -10.90 8.14
CA GLY A 300 15.71 -11.91 7.65
C GLY A 300 14.23 -11.70 7.99
N HIS A 301 13.92 -10.81 8.94
CA HIS A 301 12.53 -10.49 9.33
C HIS A 301 11.90 -9.49 8.37
N SER A 302 10.70 -9.78 7.88
CA SER A 302 9.93 -8.84 7.06
C SER A 302 9.51 -7.63 7.87
N VAL A 303 9.66 -6.44 7.29
CA VAL A 303 9.27 -5.16 7.90
C VAL A 303 8.55 -4.28 6.87
N GLY A 304 7.59 -3.49 7.34
CA GLY A 304 6.99 -2.41 6.59
C GLY A 304 7.78 -1.12 6.79
N ILE A 305 8.22 -0.51 5.69
CA ILE A 305 8.96 0.74 5.69
C ILE A 305 8.04 1.88 5.33
N LEU A 306 8.10 2.98 6.11
CA LEU A 306 7.49 4.27 5.76
C LEU A 306 8.57 5.35 5.83
N ALA A 307 8.63 6.24 4.84
CA ALA A 307 9.64 7.30 4.82
C ALA A 307 9.14 8.55 4.09
N ASN A 308 9.40 9.73 4.65
CA ASN A 308 9.22 10.98 3.90
C ASN A 308 10.25 11.05 2.77
N GLN A 309 9.81 11.52 1.59
CA GLN A 309 10.68 11.68 0.40
C GLN A 309 10.98 13.16 0.13
N PRO A 310 12.14 13.67 0.58
CA PRO A 310 12.48 15.09 0.41
C PRO A 310 12.56 15.58 -1.03
N LYS A 311 12.73 14.70 -2.01
CA LYS A 311 12.71 15.06 -3.45
C LYS A 311 11.34 15.53 -3.93
N HIS A 312 10.26 15.15 -3.23
CA HIS A 312 8.89 15.48 -3.60
C HIS A 312 8.23 16.28 -2.46
N LEU A 313 7.74 17.47 -2.77
CA LEU A 313 7.09 18.37 -1.80
C LEU A 313 7.90 18.54 -0.50
N ALA A 314 9.24 18.49 -0.58
CA ALA A 314 10.16 18.53 0.55
C ALA A 314 9.86 17.49 1.66
N GLY A 315 9.14 16.42 1.36
CA GLY A 315 8.69 15.40 2.33
C GLY A 315 7.47 15.81 3.15
N CYS A 316 6.75 16.88 2.77
CA CYS A 316 5.50 17.27 3.44
C CYS A 316 4.45 16.14 3.33
N LEU A 317 3.61 16.05 4.35
CA LEU A 317 2.43 15.20 4.33
C LEU A 317 1.24 15.93 3.70
N ASP A 318 0.70 15.43 2.62
CA ASP A 318 -0.55 15.89 2.01
C ASP A 318 -1.68 14.87 2.24
N ILE A 319 -2.86 15.16 1.70
CA ILE A 319 -4.04 14.29 1.79
C ILE A 319 -3.69 12.88 1.30
N ASN A 320 -3.10 12.77 0.12
CA ASN A 320 -2.82 11.48 -0.51
C ASN A 320 -1.74 10.67 0.24
N ALA A 321 -0.70 11.34 0.71
CA ALA A 321 0.34 10.71 1.53
C ALA A 321 -0.23 10.18 2.86
N SER A 322 -1.14 10.93 3.47
CA SER A 322 -1.81 10.53 4.72
C SER A 322 -2.66 9.27 4.54
N ASP A 323 -3.45 9.20 3.47
CA ASP A 323 -4.28 8.03 3.15
C ASP A 323 -3.42 6.81 2.79
N LYS A 324 -2.39 7.00 1.94
CA LYS A 324 -1.42 5.97 1.56
C LYS A 324 -0.75 5.35 2.78
N ALA A 325 -0.24 6.19 3.68
CA ALA A 325 0.41 5.74 4.91
C ALA A 325 -0.54 5.01 5.84
N ALA A 326 -1.71 5.59 6.12
CA ALA A 326 -2.68 5.02 7.07
C ALA A 326 -3.14 3.62 6.64
N ARG A 327 -3.41 3.42 5.34
CA ARG A 327 -3.81 2.11 4.81
C ARG A 327 -2.67 1.09 4.94
N PHE A 328 -1.44 1.47 4.63
CA PHE A 328 -0.29 0.58 4.70
C PHE A 328 0.03 0.17 6.14
N ILE A 329 0.00 1.11 7.10
CA ILE A 329 0.19 0.84 8.53
C ILE A 329 -0.85 -0.17 9.02
N ARG A 330 -2.12 0.05 8.69
CA ARG A 330 -3.21 -0.86 9.10
C ARG A 330 -3.06 -2.25 8.52
N PHE A 331 -2.59 -2.36 7.28
CA PHE A 331 -2.25 -3.65 6.67
C PHE A 331 -1.11 -4.34 7.44
N CYS A 332 -0.02 -3.64 7.69
CA CYS A 332 1.12 -4.19 8.42
C CYS A 332 0.71 -4.66 9.83
N ASP A 333 -0.08 -3.85 10.56
CA ASP A 333 -0.56 -4.20 11.89
C ASP A 333 -1.50 -5.42 11.86
N ALA A 334 -2.42 -5.50 10.89
CA ALA A 334 -3.33 -6.63 10.74
C ALA A 334 -2.61 -7.96 10.46
N PHE A 335 -1.42 -7.91 9.86
CA PHE A 335 -0.65 -9.08 9.44
C PHE A 335 0.71 -9.22 10.17
N ASN A 336 0.81 -8.70 11.38
CA ASN A 336 1.96 -8.88 12.29
C ASN A 336 3.31 -8.41 11.70
N ILE A 337 3.30 -7.42 10.79
CA ILE A 337 4.50 -6.91 10.12
C ILE A 337 5.02 -5.70 10.92
N PRO A 338 6.22 -5.77 11.51
CA PRO A 338 6.84 -4.63 12.20
C PRO A 338 7.00 -3.42 11.30
N LEU A 339 6.90 -2.21 11.87
CA LEU A 339 7.00 -0.95 11.16
C LEU A 339 8.31 -0.23 11.45
N VAL A 340 9.00 0.22 10.41
CA VAL A 340 10.17 1.08 10.49
C VAL A 340 9.90 2.38 9.76
N THR A 341 9.98 3.50 10.47
CA THR A 341 9.65 4.83 9.97
C THR A 341 10.91 5.69 9.88
N PHE A 342 11.14 6.33 8.72
CA PHE A 342 12.18 7.34 8.53
C PHE A 342 11.53 8.71 8.38
N THR A 343 11.90 9.64 9.27
CA THR A 343 11.27 10.97 9.33
C THR A 343 12.21 12.04 8.81
N ASP A 344 11.77 12.74 7.75
CA ASP A 344 12.35 14.01 7.27
C ASP A 344 11.22 14.84 6.65
N THR A 345 10.50 15.58 7.48
CA THR A 345 9.33 16.35 7.07
C THR A 345 9.27 17.75 7.70
N PRO A 346 9.01 18.79 6.91
CA PRO A 346 8.81 20.14 7.45
C PRO A 346 7.39 20.38 7.99
N GLY A 347 6.45 19.41 7.78
CA GLY A 347 5.07 19.58 8.24
C GLY A 347 4.05 18.95 7.31
N TYR A 348 2.78 19.21 7.61
CA TYR A 348 1.69 19.00 6.65
C TYR A 348 1.74 20.07 5.56
N LEU A 349 1.37 19.69 4.33
CA LEU A 349 1.40 20.60 3.18
C LEU A 349 0.37 21.73 3.37
N PRO A 350 0.79 23.01 3.42
CA PRO A 350 -0.15 24.12 3.54
C PRO A 350 -0.84 24.41 2.20
N GLY A 351 -2.02 25.01 2.25
CA GLY A 351 -2.70 25.51 1.07
C GLY A 351 -4.22 25.31 1.12
N VAL A 352 -4.95 26.22 0.46
CA VAL A 352 -6.42 26.23 0.44
C VAL A 352 -6.96 24.90 -0.08
N ASN A 353 -6.36 24.31 -1.12
CA ASN A 353 -6.79 23.02 -1.68
C ASN A 353 -6.63 21.87 -0.67
N GLN A 354 -5.60 21.89 0.15
CA GLN A 354 -5.39 20.90 1.20
C GLN A 354 -6.42 21.09 2.34
N GLU A 355 -6.65 22.32 2.79
CA GLU A 355 -7.64 22.61 3.83
C GLU A 355 -9.06 22.24 3.37
N HIS A 356 -9.48 22.72 2.21
CA HIS A 356 -10.81 22.41 1.64
C HIS A 356 -10.95 20.93 1.24
N GLY A 357 -9.87 20.28 0.83
CA GLY A 357 -9.83 18.85 0.56
C GLY A 357 -9.90 17.97 1.83
N GLY A 358 -9.75 18.57 3.02
CA GLY A 358 -9.88 17.89 4.31
C GLY A 358 -8.59 17.32 4.86
N ILE A 359 -7.44 18.02 4.70
CA ILE A 359 -6.14 17.58 5.23
C ILE A 359 -6.20 17.24 6.72
N ILE A 360 -7.03 17.91 7.52
CA ILE A 360 -7.22 17.61 8.94
C ILE A 360 -7.79 16.20 9.12
N ARG A 361 -8.84 15.85 8.39
CA ARG A 361 -9.50 14.54 8.44
C ARG A 361 -8.57 13.43 7.92
N HIS A 362 -7.89 13.67 6.80
CA HIS A 362 -6.96 12.71 6.21
C HIS A 362 -5.69 12.55 7.06
N GLY A 363 -5.13 13.64 7.58
CA GLY A 363 -4.00 13.58 8.51
C GLY A 363 -4.33 12.83 9.80
N ALA A 364 -5.57 12.97 10.29
CA ALA A 364 -6.05 12.23 11.46
C ALA A 364 -6.07 10.71 11.24
N LYS A 365 -6.25 10.22 10.01
CA LYS A 365 -6.15 8.77 9.70
C LYS A 365 -4.75 8.23 9.99
N LEU A 366 -3.71 9.00 9.68
CA LEU A 366 -2.33 8.61 9.94
C LEU A 366 -2.04 8.54 11.44
N LEU A 367 -2.47 9.56 12.20
CA LEU A 367 -2.39 9.56 13.66
C LEU A 367 -3.10 8.34 14.26
N TYR A 368 -4.31 8.07 13.77
CA TYR A 368 -5.12 6.94 14.22
C TYR A 368 -4.41 5.60 13.94
N ALA A 369 -3.91 5.40 12.72
CA ALA A 369 -3.28 4.15 12.31
C ALA A 369 -2.05 3.80 13.17
N TYR A 370 -1.14 4.74 13.40
CA TYR A 370 0.02 4.50 14.28
C TYR A 370 -0.37 4.30 15.74
N SER A 371 -1.37 5.06 16.23
CA SER A 371 -1.83 4.91 17.62
C SER A 371 -2.55 3.58 17.86
N GLU A 372 -3.23 3.05 16.84
CA GLU A 372 -3.94 1.77 16.93
C GLU A 372 -3.00 0.57 16.76
N ALA A 373 -1.93 0.71 15.98
CA ALA A 373 -1.00 -0.38 15.68
C ALA A 373 -0.30 -0.93 16.93
N THR A 374 -0.28 -2.27 17.03
CA THR A 374 0.30 -3.04 18.14
C THR A 374 1.59 -3.75 17.80
N VAL A 375 1.94 -3.85 16.51
CA VAL A 375 3.21 -4.40 16.05
C VAL A 375 4.41 -3.58 16.54
N PRO A 376 5.64 -4.14 16.55
CA PRO A 376 6.84 -3.35 16.80
C PRO A 376 6.92 -2.11 15.91
N LYS A 377 7.20 -0.95 16.50
CA LYS A 377 7.29 0.34 15.83
C LYS A 377 8.62 1.02 16.14
N LEU A 378 9.47 1.14 15.12
CA LEU A 378 10.79 1.76 15.20
C LEU A 378 10.79 3.04 14.37
N THR A 379 11.39 4.11 14.89
CA THR A 379 11.48 5.39 14.17
C THR A 379 12.91 5.89 14.16
N VAL A 380 13.36 6.39 13.02
CA VAL A 380 14.63 7.10 12.83
C VAL A 380 14.33 8.49 12.28
N ILE A 381 14.69 9.51 13.04
CA ILE A 381 14.59 10.91 12.60
C ILE A 381 15.92 11.25 11.93
N THR A 382 15.90 11.39 10.61
CA THR A 382 17.12 11.60 9.82
C THR A 382 17.49 13.08 9.70
N ARG A 383 16.49 13.97 9.63
CA ARG A 383 16.72 15.41 9.50
C ARG A 383 15.54 16.21 10.10
N LYS A 384 14.63 16.77 9.28
CA LYS A 384 13.52 17.62 9.75
C LYS A 384 12.39 16.81 10.39
N ALA A 385 11.88 17.28 11.51
CA ALA A 385 10.71 16.72 12.18
C ALA A 385 9.94 17.86 12.87
N TYR A 386 9.05 18.54 12.12
CA TYR A 386 8.40 19.75 12.61
C TYR A 386 6.90 19.57 12.83
N GLY A 387 6.41 20.19 13.90
CA GLY A 387 5.00 20.37 14.19
C GLY A 387 4.22 19.07 14.29
N GLY A 388 2.99 19.08 13.78
CA GLY A 388 2.09 17.92 13.79
C GLY A 388 2.61 16.72 12.99
N ALA A 389 3.41 16.97 11.95
CA ALA A 389 3.98 15.89 11.14
C ALA A 389 5.06 15.11 11.89
N TYR A 390 5.86 15.75 12.76
CA TYR A 390 6.73 15.05 13.70
C TYR A 390 5.95 14.02 14.53
N ILE A 391 4.80 14.43 15.06
CA ILE A 391 3.95 13.55 15.86
C ILE A 391 3.43 12.42 14.97
N ALA A 392 2.90 12.74 13.78
CA ALA A 392 2.25 11.82 12.87
C ALA A 392 3.17 10.74 12.29
N MET A 393 4.48 11.02 12.14
CA MET A 393 5.46 10.07 11.63
C MET A 393 6.00 9.16 12.74
N CYS A 394 5.11 8.48 13.42
CA CYS A 394 5.41 7.47 14.45
C CYS A 394 6.33 8.00 15.57
N SER A 395 5.97 9.12 16.18
CA SER A 395 6.69 9.61 17.35
C SER A 395 6.50 8.71 18.57
N ARG A 396 7.34 8.90 19.60
CA ARG A 396 7.15 8.28 20.93
C ARG A 396 5.73 8.49 21.45
N HIS A 397 5.14 9.66 21.20
CA HIS A 397 3.82 10.05 21.68
C HIS A 397 2.66 9.28 21.05
N LEU A 398 2.87 8.68 19.86
CA LEU A 398 1.93 7.76 19.21
C LEU A 398 2.27 6.28 19.42
N GLY A 399 3.14 5.99 20.40
CA GLY A 399 3.45 4.62 20.80
C GLY A 399 4.55 3.97 19.98
N ALA A 400 5.51 4.73 19.42
CA ALA A 400 6.76 4.14 18.94
C ALA A 400 7.49 3.44 20.09
N ASP A 401 7.97 2.21 19.85
CA ASP A 401 8.67 1.41 20.86
C ASP A 401 10.11 1.89 21.07
N GLN A 402 10.80 2.22 19.97
CA GLN A 402 12.08 2.92 20.02
C GLN A 402 12.17 4.02 18.96
N VAL A 403 12.75 5.14 19.36
CA VAL A 403 12.95 6.33 18.53
C VAL A 403 14.42 6.71 18.57
N PHE A 404 15.05 6.70 17.39
CA PHE A 404 16.42 7.15 17.19
C PHE A 404 16.45 8.47 16.43
N ALA A 405 17.44 9.28 16.65
CA ALA A 405 17.70 10.46 15.84
C ALA A 405 19.16 10.50 15.38
N TRP A 406 19.39 11.03 14.20
CA TRP A 406 20.73 11.41 13.77
C TRP A 406 21.14 12.75 14.40
N PRO A 407 22.44 13.05 14.56
CA PRO A 407 22.90 14.31 15.14
C PRO A 407 22.42 15.54 14.36
N THR A 408 22.15 15.37 13.05
CA THR A 408 21.65 16.41 12.15
C THR A 408 20.13 16.60 12.22
N ALA A 409 19.43 15.86 13.08
CA ALA A 409 17.98 15.97 13.21
C ALA A 409 17.57 17.33 13.81
N GLU A 410 16.54 17.93 13.26
CA GLU A 410 15.90 19.15 13.78
C GLU A 410 14.48 18.80 14.23
N ILE A 411 14.22 18.85 15.54
CA ILE A 411 12.92 18.51 16.13
C ILE A 411 12.35 19.75 16.81
N ALA A 412 11.26 20.29 16.29
CA ALA A 412 10.70 21.55 16.79
C ALA A 412 9.20 21.69 16.43
N VAL A 413 8.56 22.68 17.06
CA VAL A 413 7.17 23.03 16.73
C VAL A 413 7.05 23.55 15.30
N MET A 414 8.06 24.27 14.81
CA MET A 414 8.18 24.75 13.44
C MET A 414 9.65 24.92 13.06
N GLY A 415 9.92 25.04 11.77
CA GLY A 415 11.28 25.26 11.28
C GLY A 415 11.90 26.55 11.85
N PRO A 416 13.24 26.57 12.08
CA PRO A 416 13.94 27.68 12.70
C PRO A 416 13.70 29.03 12.05
N ASP A 417 13.60 29.08 10.71
CA ASP A 417 13.29 30.29 9.96
C ASP A 417 11.94 30.92 10.32
N GLY A 418 10.90 30.10 10.42
CA GLY A 418 9.56 30.50 10.80
C GLY A 418 9.50 30.97 12.27
N ALA A 419 10.11 30.17 13.15
CA ALA A 419 10.14 30.44 14.56
C ALA A 419 10.86 31.77 14.88
N ALA A 420 12.02 32.00 14.27
CA ALA A 420 12.77 33.23 14.45
C ALA A 420 11.98 34.49 14.04
N ASN A 421 11.26 34.39 12.90
CA ASN A 421 10.41 35.51 12.43
C ASN A 421 9.24 35.85 13.39
N ILE A 422 8.78 34.88 14.18
CA ILE A 422 7.68 35.09 15.13
C ILE A 422 8.24 35.58 16.48
N ILE A 423 9.19 34.82 17.04
CA ILE A 423 9.70 35.05 18.40
C ILE A 423 10.52 36.33 18.47
N PHE A 424 11.40 36.55 17.50
CA PHE A 424 12.35 37.67 17.49
C PHE A 424 11.95 38.81 16.56
N LYS A 425 10.69 38.87 16.13
CA LYS A 425 10.19 39.87 15.18
C LYS A 425 10.58 41.28 15.54
N LYS A 426 10.37 41.71 16.79
CA LYS A 426 10.67 43.07 17.28
C LYS A 426 12.16 43.36 17.25
N GLU A 427 13.01 42.41 17.61
CA GLU A 427 14.46 42.57 17.61
C GLU A 427 15.01 42.70 16.19
N ILE A 428 14.47 41.88 15.26
CA ILE A 428 14.85 41.92 13.85
C ILE A 428 14.45 43.24 13.21
N GLU A 429 13.21 43.73 13.45
CA GLU A 429 12.70 44.98 12.90
C GLU A 429 13.39 46.24 13.48
N ALA A 430 13.87 46.18 14.72
CA ALA A 430 14.55 47.29 15.38
C ALA A 430 16.06 47.36 15.07
N SER A 431 16.62 46.37 14.38
CA SER A 431 18.05 46.29 14.09
C SER A 431 18.44 47.17 12.90
N GLU A 432 19.67 47.72 12.95
CA GLU A 432 20.29 48.41 11.80
C GLU A 432 20.64 47.42 10.65
N ASP A 433 20.82 46.12 10.95
CA ASP A 433 21.04 45.07 9.98
C ASP A 433 20.06 43.89 10.21
N PRO A 434 18.80 44.02 9.76
CA PRO A 434 17.78 43.02 9.98
C PRO A 434 18.11 41.62 9.37
N ILE A 435 18.86 41.60 8.26
CA ILE A 435 19.22 40.36 7.56
C ILE A 435 20.20 39.54 8.40
N ASN A 436 21.22 40.18 8.94
CA ASN A 436 22.25 39.53 9.75
C ASN A 436 21.69 39.10 11.11
N ILE A 437 20.92 39.96 11.77
CA ILE A 437 20.26 39.62 13.04
C ILE A 437 19.29 38.46 12.85
N ARG A 438 18.52 38.45 11.77
CA ARG A 438 17.64 37.32 11.45
C ARG A 438 18.41 35.99 11.33
N LYS A 439 19.55 35.98 10.66
CA LYS A 439 20.40 34.76 10.55
C LYS A 439 20.91 34.33 11.93
N GLN A 440 21.38 35.23 12.75
CA GLN A 440 21.82 34.92 14.11
C GLN A 440 20.68 34.35 14.96
N LYS A 441 19.48 34.89 14.87
CA LYS A 441 18.31 34.40 15.60
C LYS A 441 17.80 33.04 15.11
N ILE A 442 17.98 32.72 13.83
CA ILE A 442 17.71 31.38 13.30
C ILE A 442 18.68 30.36 13.91
N GLU A 443 19.98 30.67 13.95
CA GLU A 443 20.98 29.78 14.56
C GLU A 443 20.75 29.64 16.07
N GLU A 444 20.47 30.78 16.77
CA GLU A 444 20.11 30.75 18.19
C GLU A 444 18.92 29.86 18.49
N TYR A 445 17.88 29.90 17.66
CA TYR A 445 16.72 29.01 17.80
C TYR A 445 17.07 27.54 17.51
N ARG A 446 17.88 27.30 16.49
CA ARG A 446 18.35 25.94 16.15
C ARG A 446 19.13 25.33 17.31
N ASP A 447 20.10 26.04 17.84
CA ASP A 447 20.96 25.56 18.91
C ASP A 447 20.20 25.34 20.23
N ASN A 448 19.24 26.19 20.54
CA ASN A 448 18.51 26.13 21.80
C ASN A 448 17.28 25.20 21.76
N PHE A 449 16.63 25.00 20.60
CA PHE A 449 15.32 24.35 20.52
C PHE A 449 15.20 23.29 19.43
N ALA A 450 15.73 23.54 18.23
CA ALA A 450 15.53 22.68 17.07
C ALA A 450 16.68 21.68 16.88
N ASN A 451 17.00 20.91 17.91
CA ASN A 451 18.03 19.89 17.86
C ASN A 451 17.58 18.58 18.58
N PRO A 452 18.19 17.44 18.29
CA PRO A 452 17.74 16.16 18.87
C PRO A 452 18.05 16.05 20.36
N TYR A 453 19.05 16.77 20.88
CA TYR A 453 19.48 16.68 22.27
C TYR A 453 18.42 17.20 23.25
N GLN A 454 17.65 18.20 22.85
CA GLN A 454 16.52 18.70 23.64
C GLN A 454 15.40 17.68 23.79
N ALA A 455 15.10 16.95 22.73
CA ALA A 455 14.11 15.87 22.75
C ALA A 455 14.62 14.66 23.53
N ALA A 456 15.91 14.29 23.39
CA ALA A 456 16.54 13.22 24.12
C ALA A 456 16.58 13.48 25.63
N ALA A 457 16.91 14.71 26.04
CA ALA A 457 16.91 15.10 27.45
C ALA A 457 15.52 14.98 28.13
N ARG A 458 14.45 14.95 27.35
CA ARG A 458 13.07 14.77 27.80
C ARG A 458 12.56 13.33 27.67
N GLY A 459 13.37 12.41 27.17
CA GLY A 459 12.99 11.00 26.93
C GLY A 459 12.07 10.80 25.74
N TYR A 460 12.01 11.75 24.79
CA TYR A 460 11.21 11.60 23.55
C TYR A 460 11.96 10.85 22.46
N ILE A 461 13.27 10.71 22.63
CA ILE A 461 14.20 9.95 21.78
C ILE A 461 15.00 9.04 22.70
N ASP A 462 15.18 7.78 22.32
CA ASP A 462 15.89 6.78 23.11
C ASP A 462 17.41 6.92 22.95
N ASP A 463 17.88 7.26 21.74
CA ASP A 463 19.30 7.44 21.48
C ASP A 463 19.55 8.39 20.29
N ILE A 464 20.66 9.12 20.34
CA ILE A 464 21.18 9.89 19.22
C ILE A 464 22.32 9.09 18.64
N ILE A 465 22.09 8.53 17.45
CA ILE A 465 22.97 7.53 16.85
C ILE A 465 23.80 8.10 15.71
N VAL A 466 25.02 7.63 15.55
CA VAL A 466 25.83 7.89 14.36
C VAL A 466 25.13 7.23 13.15
N PRO A 467 24.90 7.94 12.03
CA PRO A 467 24.13 7.42 10.91
C PRO A 467 24.62 6.05 10.41
N SER A 468 25.92 5.84 10.33
CA SER A 468 26.53 4.56 9.93
C SER A 468 26.16 3.36 10.82
N THR A 469 25.68 3.58 12.04
CA THR A 469 25.25 2.52 12.97
C THR A 469 23.76 2.19 12.90
N THR A 470 22.99 2.88 12.05
CA THR A 470 21.52 2.79 12.01
C THR A 470 21.02 1.36 11.79
N ARG A 471 21.64 0.60 10.85
CA ARG A 471 21.26 -0.81 10.62
C ARG A 471 21.39 -1.65 11.90
N ALA A 472 22.54 -1.62 12.54
CA ALA A 472 22.81 -2.40 13.76
C ALA A 472 21.82 -2.04 14.89
N LYS A 473 21.53 -0.75 15.07
CA LYS A 473 20.55 -0.27 16.07
C LYS A 473 19.15 -0.75 15.77
N LEU A 474 18.68 -0.61 14.51
CA LEU A 474 17.35 -1.08 14.11
C LEU A 474 17.21 -2.59 14.22
N THR A 475 18.22 -3.36 13.81
CA THR A 475 18.19 -4.81 13.92
C THR A 475 18.11 -5.27 15.38
N SER A 476 18.96 -4.73 16.24
CA SER A 476 18.94 -5.05 17.67
C SER A 476 17.63 -4.67 18.35
N ALA A 477 17.07 -3.51 18.00
CA ALA A 477 15.78 -3.07 18.50
C ALA A 477 14.63 -3.98 18.01
N LEU A 478 14.65 -4.37 16.74
CA LEU A 478 13.66 -5.28 16.18
C LEU A 478 13.71 -6.65 16.87
N GLU A 479 14.88 -7.24 17.00
CA GLU A 479 15.07 -8.54 17.69
C GLU A 479 14.51 -8.51 19.12
N MET A 480 14.80 -7.45 19.88
CA MET A 480 14.27 -7.26 21.24
C MET A 480 12.75 -7.19 21.25
N LEU A 481 12.13 -6.62 20.21
CA LEU A 481 10.68 -6.38 20.11
C LEU A 481 9.90 -7.54 19.47
N MET A 482 10.54 -8.57 18.93
CA MET A 482 9.85 -9.70 18.27
C MET A 482 8.85 -10.43 19.18
N SER A 483 9.06 -10.40 20.49
CA SER A 483 8.13 -10.97 21.47
C SER A 483 7.12 -9.95 22.03
N LYS A 484 7.02 -8.76 21.44
CA LYS A 484 6.09 -7.71 21.89
C LYS A 484 4.66 -8.23 21.87
N SER A 485 3.95 -8.03 22.98
CA SER A 485 2.52 -8.31 23.10
C SER A 485 1.83 -7.11 23.73
N GLU A 486 0.98 -6.44 22.98
CA GLU A 486 0.25 -5.27 23.43
C GLU A 486 -1.25 -5.50 23.33
N LYS A 487 -1.96 -5.34 24.44
CA LYS A 487 -3.44 -5.45 24.48
C LYS A 487 -4.06 -4.07 24.41
N ARG A 488 -5.05 -3.93 23.55
CA ARG A 488 -5.88 -2.73 23.43
C ARG A 488 -7.24 -2.93 24.14
N PRO A 489 -7.94 -1.85 24.55
CA PRO A 489 -9.30 -1.97 25.05
C PRO A 489 -10.20 -2.71 24.06
N ALA A 490 -11.00 -3.65 24.55
CA ALA A 490 -11.92 -4.43 23.72
C ALA A 490 -12.95 -3.51 23.04
N LYS A 491 -13.14 -3.68 21.74
CA LYS A 491 -14.08 -2.92 20.91
C LYS A 491 -14.55 -3.78 19.73
N LYS A 492 -15.73 -3.49 19.17
CA LYS A 492 -16.19 -4.18 17.94
C LYS A 492 -15.26 -3.86 16.76
N HIS A 493 -14.93 -2.62 16.59
CA HIS A 493 -13.95 -2.06 15.63
C HIS A 493 -13.61 -0.62 16.03
N GLY A 494 -12.56 -0.06 15.44
CA GLY A 494 -12.26 1.37 15.56
C GLY A 494 -13.22 2.22 14.73
N ASN A 495 -13.44 3.48 15.13
CA ASN A 495 -14.11 4.49 14.31
C ASN A 495 -13.04 5.43 13.74
N ILE A 496 -12.38 4.96 12.67
CA ILE A 496 -11.34 5.74 11.99
C ILE A 496 -11.99 6.93 11.29
N PRO A 497 -11.36 8.13 11.30
CA PRO A 497 -11.85 9.26 10.51
C PRO A 497 -11.71 8.96 9.00
N VAL A 498 -12.83 8.77 8.31
CA VAL A 498 -12.90 8.40 6.89
C VAL A 498 -13.23 9.59 6.00
#